data_2431676affc99fa2775dd50c3da0f276
#
_entry.id   2431676affc99fa2775dd50c3da0f276
#
_cell.length_a   1.000
_cell.length_b   1.000
_cell.length_c   1.000
_cell.angle_alpha   90.00
_cell.angle_beta   90.00
_cell.angle_gamma   90.00
#
_symmetry.space_group_name_H-M   'P 1'
#
loop_
_entity.id
_entity.type
_entity.pdbx_description
1 polymer ?
#
loop_
_entity_poly.entity_id
_entity_poly.type
_entity_poly.pdbx_seq_one_letter_code
_entity_poly.pdbx_strand_id
1 'polypeptide(L)'
;FGVTRNDQHATIIGLEPDVPSLAIEVLAAYGAQNAAKLSIDPARPTQTLELIGITSAPHGKRFTMSERQVLLTNGIATGYTESGYMRVERAITTYQKNRFGDEDNSYLDSETLHTLAYIIRALRSCITSKYPRHKLASDGTRFGAGQAVVTPSIIRGELIAMYTKLEDKAIVENADLFAKYLIVERNKDDPNRV
;
A
#
# COMPACT_ATOMS: atom_id res chain seq x y z
N PHE A 1 5.90 -20.45 10.85
CA PHE A 1 5.81 -20.09 9.42
C PHE A 1 5.90 -18.58 9.23
N GLY A 2 5.17 -17.75 10.02
CA GLY A 2 5.23 -16.28 9.92
C GLY A 2 6.65 -15.75 9.99
N VAL A 3 7.40 -16.12 11.03
CA VAL A 3 8.80 -15.68 11.23
C VAL A 3 9.73 -16.11 10.10
N THR A 4 9.50 -17.28 9.52
CA THR A 4 10.37 -17.83 8.46
C THR A 4 10.04 -17.29 7.07
N ARG A 5 8.81 -16.80 6.85
CA ARG A 5 8.37 -16.32 5.54
C ARG A 5 9.01 -14.98 5.17
N ASN A 6 9.00 -14.01 6.08
CA ASN A 6 9.58 -12.67 5.91
C ASN A 6 9.32 -12.05 4.52
N ASP A 7 8.06 -11.89 4.18
CA ASP A 7 7.61 -11.48 2.83
C ASP A 7 6.58 -10.36 2.95
N GLN A 8 6.86 -9.19 2.39
CA GLN A 8 5.96 -8.04 2.40
C GLN A 8 4.67 -8.24 1.58
N HIS A 9 4.63 -9.24 0.70
CA HIS A 9 3.44 -9.54 -0.11
C HIS A 9 2.61 -10.71 0.44
N ALA A 10 2.99 -11.25 1.59
CA ALA A 10 2.28 -12.35 2.22
C ALA A 10 1.68 -11.92 3.56
N THR A 11 0.38 -12.10 3.71
CA THR A 11 -0.35 -11.94 4.97
C THR A 11 -0.89 -13.27 5.42
N ILE A 12 -0.69 -13.58 6.69
CA ILE A 12 -1.25 -14.76 7.35
C ILE A 12 -2.20 -14.24 8.43
N ILE A 13 -3.44 -14.68 8.42
CA ILE A 13 -4.38 -14.38 9.49
C ILE A 13 -4.39 -15.48 10.54
N GLY A 14 -4.25 -15.09 11.81
CA GLY A 14 -4.42 -15.99 12.94
C GLY A 14 -5.88 -16.40 13.12
N LEU A 15 -6.13 -17.70 13.23
CA LEU A 15 -7.46 -18.23 13.49
C LEU A 15 -7.58 -18.68 14.95
N GLU A 16 -8.62 -18.20 15.62
CA GLU A 16 -8.96 -18.66 16.96
C GLU A 16 -9.39 -20.13 16.93
N PRO A 17 -9.09 -20.90 17.98
CA PRO A 17 -9.57 -22.27 18.11
C PRO A 17 -11.10 -22.36 18.05
N ASP A 18 -11.61 -23.42 17.46
CA ASP A 18 -13.05 -23.74 17.39
C ASP A 18 -13.90 -22.62 16.70
N VAL A 19 -13.31 -21.82 15.79
CA VAL A 19 -14.09 -20.93 14.92
C VAL A 19 -15.02 -21.81 14.08
N PRO A 20 -16.36 -21.57 14.10
CA PRO A 20 -17.31 -22.38 13.33
C PRO A 20 -17.16 -22.23 11.81
N SER A 21 -16.72 -21.04 11.34
CA SER A 21 -16.46 -20.79 9.94
C SER A 21 -15.20 -21.50 9.46
N LEU A 22 -15.20 -21.99 8.23
CA LEU A 22 -14.02 -22.63 7.65
C LEU A 22 -12.88 -21.61 7.48
N ALA A 23 -11.64 -22.08 7.61
CA ALA A 23 -10.45 -21.22 7.45
C ALA A 23 -10.44 -20.48 6.10
N ILE A 24 -10.91 -21.13 5.03
CA ILE A 24 -11.00 -20.52 3.71
C ILE A 24 -12.05 -19.39 3.65
N GLU A 25 -13.15 -19.51 4.39
CA GLU A 25 -14.18 -18.48 4.48
C GLU A 25 -13.65 -17.25 5.22
N VAL A 26 -12.94 -17.45 6.34
CA VAL A 26 -12.30 -16.38 7.10
C VAL A 26 -11.27 -15.66 6.22
N LEU A 27 -10.44 -16.40 5.50
CA LEU A 27 -9.45 -15.84 4.59
C LEU A 27 -10.10 -15.06 3.44
N ALA A 28 -11.18 -15.58 2.86
CA ALA A 28 -11.92 -14.92 1.79
C ALA A 28 -12.58 -13.61 2.27
N ALA A 29 -13.24 -13.65 3.44
CA ALA A 29 -13.85 -12.47 4.04
C ALA A 29 -12.79 -11.40 4.38
N TYR A 30 -11.66 -11.81 4.96
CA TYR A 30 -10.53 -10.94 5.27
C TYR A 30 -9.99 -10.26 4.00
N GLY A 31 -9.69 -11.05 2.97
CA GLY A 31 -9.18 -10.53 1.69
C GLY A 31 -10.17 -9.59 1.01
N ALA A 32 -11.45 -9.96 0.95
CA ALA A 32 -12.50 -9.16 0.33
C ALA A 32 -12.71 -7.82 1.04
N GLN A 33 -12.79 -7.81 2.37
CA GLN A 33 -12.97 -6.58 3.14
C GLN A 33 -11.79 -5.63 3.00
N ASN A 34 -10.55 -6.15 3.13
CA ASN A 34 -9.34 -5.34 2.94
C ASN A 34 -9.29 -4.79 1.51
N ALA A 35 -9.47 -5.62 0.47
CA ALA A 35 -9.42 -5.19 -0.91
C ALA A 35 -10.47 -4.12 -1.22
N ALA A 36 -11.71 -4.29 -0.75
CA ALA A 36 -12.79 -3.33 -0.95
C ALA A 36 -12.49 -1.96 -0.32
N LYS A 37 -11.93 -1.94 0.90
CA LYS A 37 -11.64 -0.68 1.60
C LYS A 37 -10.38 0.00 1.08
N LEU A 38 -9.30 -0.75 0.85
CA LEU A 38 -8.06 -0.22 0.29
C LEU A 38 -8.20 0.26 -1.16
N SER A 39 -9.18 -0.26 -1.92
CA SER A 39 -9.49 0.26 -3.26
C SER A 39 -10.12 1.65 -3.25
N ILE A 40 -10.82 2.00 -2.15
CA ILE A 40 -11.45 3.32 -1.97
C ILE A 40 -10.43 4.32 -1.45
N ASP A 41 -9.72 3.93 -0.38
CA ASP A 41 -8.70 4.75 0.26
C ASP A 41 -7.56 3.86 0.78
N PRO A 42 -6.44 3.79 0.07
CA PRO A 42 -5.35 2.88 0.42
C PRO A 42 -4.57 3.30 1.67
N ALA A 43 -4.68 4.55 2.10
CA ALA A 43 -4.00 5.06 3.28
C ALA A 43 -4.84 4.91 4.56
N ARG A 44 -6.11 4.56 4.42
CA ARG A 44 -6.99 4.41 5.58
C ARG A 44 -6.74 3.07 6.28
N PRO A 45 -6.52 3.07 7.62
CA PRO A 45 -6.34 1.83 8.37
C PRO A 45 -7.51 0.86 8.19
N THR A 46 -7.20 -0.42 8.06
CA THR A 46 -8.19 -1.49 7.92
C THR A 46 -8.64 -2.06 9.27
N GLN A 47 -8.09 -1.54 10.37
CA GLN A 47 -8.50 -1.86 11.73
C GLN A 47 -10.03 -1.68 11.91
N THR A 48 -10.64 -2.55 12.71
CA THR A 48 -12.08 -2.57 13.01
C THR A 48 -13.00 -3.02 11.88
N LEU A 49 -12.49 -3.33 10.69
CA LEU A 49 -13.32 -3.88 9.61
C LEU A 49 -13.95 -5.20 10.05
N GLU A 50 -15.24 -5.31 9.88
CA GLU A 50 -15.99 -6.53 10.15
C GLU A 50 -15.75 -7.58 9.06
N LEU A 51 -15.46 -8.80 9.46
CA LEU A 51 -15.39 -9.95 8.54
C LEU A 51 -16.81 -10.49 8.34
N ILE A 52 -17.49 -9.94 7.34
CA ILE A 52 -18.91 -10.22 7.07
C ILE A 52 -19.11 -11.71 6.79
N GLY A 53 -20.11 -12.29 7.46
CA GLY A 53 -20.47 -13.71 7.31
C GLY A 53 -19.65 -14.67 8.15
N ILE A 54 -18.67 -14.18 8.92
CA ILE A 54 -17.83 -15.02 9.77
C ILE A 54 -18.43 -15.12 11.18
N THR A 55 -18.63 -16.34 11.62
CA THR A 55 -19.06 -16.63 12.99
C THR A 55 -17.85 -16.67 13.92
N SER A 56 -17.91 -15.88 14.99
CA SER A 56 -16.83 -15.79 15.98
C SER A 56 -16.68 -17.09 16.77
N ALA A 57 -15.45 -17.34 17.24
CA ALA A 57 -15.17 -18.42 18.18
C ALA A 57 -15.98 -18.27 19.50
N PRO A 58 -16.29 -19.38 20.18
CA PRO A 58 -16.86 -19.35 21.53
C PRO A 58 -16.01 -18.52 22.48
N HIS A 59 -16.65 -17.83 23.43
CA HIS A 59 -15.98 -16.86 24.30
C HIS A 59 -14.69 -17.40 24.99
N GLY A 60 -14.74 -18.66 25.46
CA GLY A 60 -13.59 -19.29 26.11
C GLY A 60 -12.46 -19.79 25.19
N LYS A 61 -12.62 -19.63 23.87
CA LYS A 61 -11.66 -20.05 22.84
C LYS A 61 -11.06 -18.89 22.06
N ARG A 62 -11.44 -17.68 22.40
CA ARG A 62 -10.91 -16.47 21.76
C ARG A 62 -9.51 -16.19 22.26
N PHE A 63 -8.68 -15.68 21.36
CA PHE A 63 -7.34 -15.22 21.74
C PHE A 63 -7.43 -14.09 22.76
N THR A 64 -6.65 -14.22 23.82
CA THR A 64 -6.38 -13.12 24.76
C THR A 64 -5.55 -12.04 24.08
N MET A 65 -5.51 -10.86 24.66
CA MET A 65 -4.66 -9.76 24.14
C MET A 65 -3.19 -10.18 24.05
N SER A 66 -2.69 -10.94 25.03
CA SER A 66 -1.30 -11.43 25.04
C SER A 66 -1.01 -12.40 23.90
N GLU A 67 -1.93 -13.31 23.62
CA GLU A 67 -1.77 -14.25 22.49
C GLU A 67 -1.81 -13.53 21.14
N ARG A 68 -2.70 -12.56 20.95
CA ARG A 68 -2.71 -11.74 19.74
C ARG A 68 -1.41 -10.95 19.57
N GLN A 69 -0.87 -10.40 20.67
CA GLN A 69 0.41 -9.70 20.62
C GLN A 69 1.56 -10.64 20.19
N VAL A 70 1.58 -11.89 20.69
CA VAL A 70 2.55 -12.90 20.25
C VAL A 70 2.41 -13.19 18.75
N LEU A 71 1.20 -13.32 18.25
CA LEU A 71 0.94 -13.51 16.80
C LEU A 71 1.48 -12.34 15.98
N LEU A 72 1.15 -11.10 16.37
CA LEU A 72 1.61 -9.89 15.70
C LEU A 72 3.14 -9.77 15.66
N THR A 73 3.82 -10.07 16.78
CA THR A 73 5.30 -10.08 16.83
C THR A 73 5.92 -11.17 15.96
N ASN A 74 5.14 -12.16 15.55
CA ASN A 74 5.60 -13.22 14.66
C ASN A 74 5.09 -13.08 13.20
N GLY A 75 4.66 -11.88 12.80
CA GLY A 75 4.25 -11.59 11.43
C GLY A 75 2.91 -12.22 11.04
N ILE A 76 2.01 -12.40 12.01
CA ILE A 76 0.68 -12.98 11.79
C ILE A 76 -0.36 -11.91 12.12
N ALA A 77 -1.16 -11.55 11.12
CA ALA A 77 -2.27 -10.61 11.27
C ALA A 77 -3.33 -11.19 12.22
N THR A 78 -3.96 -10.32 12.98
CA THR A 78 -4.93 -10.73 14.00
C THR A 78 -6.31 -10.14 13.78
N GLY A 79 -7.31 -10.88 14.23
CA GLY A 79 -8.66 -10.39 14.42
C GLY A 79 -9.07 -10.49 15.89
N TYR A 80 -10.16 -9.85 16.22
CA TYR A 80 -10.78 -9.93 17.53
C TYR A 80 -12.31 -9.94 17.39
N THR A 81 -12.99 -10.41 18.41
CA THR A 81 -14.44 -10.44 18.42
C THR A 81 -15.00 -9.31 19.31
N GLU A 82 -15.83 -8.48 18.73
CA GLU A 82 -16.58 -7.42 19.41
C GLU A 82 -18.05 -7.52 19.08
N SER A 83 -18.91 -7.48 20.11
CA SER A 83 -20.37 -7.56 19.97
C SER A 83 -20.85 -8.76 19.12
N GLY A 84 -20.12 -9.88 19.16
CA GLY A 84 -20.45 -11.09 18.39
C GLY A 84 -19.91 -11.13 16.97
N TYR A 85 -19.25 -10.08 16.49
CA TYR A 85 -18.69 -9.98 15.14
C TYR A 85 -17.16 -10.07 15.18
N MET A 86 -16.59 -10.85 14.26
CA MET A 86 -15.15 -10.89 14.06
C MET A 86 -14.70 -9.67 13.28
N ARG A 87 -13.69 -8.97 13.79
CA ARG A 87 -13.12 -7.75 13.19
C ARG A 87 -11.62 -7.87 13.00
N VAL A 88 -11.10 -7.16 12.01
CA VAL A 88 -9.66 -7.00 11.82
C VAL A 88 -9.09 -6.19 12.98
N GLU A 89 -8.08 -6.69 13.67
CA GLU A 89 -7.32 -5.94 14.67
C GLU A 89 -6.15 -5.21 14.02
N ARG A 90 -5.32 -5.93 13.30
CA ARG A 90 -4.21 -5.34 12.54
C ARG A 90 -3.88 -6.20 11.32
N ALA A 91 -3.90 -5.57 10.15
CA ALA A 91 -3.55 -6.20 8.89
C ALA A 91 -2.05 -6.04 8.63
N ILE A 92 -1.27 -7.02 9.08
CA ILE A 92 0.18 -7.03 8.87
C ILE A 92 0.59 -8.08 7.85
N THR A 93 1.75 -7.84 7.24
CA THR A 93 2.46 -8.80 6.41
C THR A 93 3.38 -9.69 7.26
N THR A 94 4.01 -10.66 6.65
CA THR A 94 5.03 -11.47 7.35
C THR A 94 6.41 -10.79 7.37
N TYR A 95 6.53 -9.56 6.84
CA TYR A 95 7.78 -8.83 6.77
C TYR A 95 8.22 -8.33 8.17
N GLN A 96 9.42 -8.67 8.59
CA GLN A 96 9.99 -8.31 9.88
C GLN A 96 11.47 -7.93 9.79
N LYS A 97 12.14 -8.31 8.71
CA LYS A 97 13.57 -8.08 8.52
C LYS A 97 13.88 -7.59 7.12
N ASN A 98 14.83 -6.66 7.05
CA ASN A 98 15.33 -6.17 5.79
C ASN A 98 16.24 -7.22 5.09
N ARG A 99 16.71 -6.88 3.89
CA ARG A 99 17.60 -7.76 3.10
C ARG A 99 18.95 -8.09 3.77
N PHE A 100 19.32 -7.35 4.81
CA PHE A 100 20.57 -7.55 5.55
C PHE A 100 20.36 -8.39 6.81
N GLY A 101 19.12 -8.71 7.16
CA GLY A 101 18.75 -9.50 8.33
C GLY A 101 18.45 -8.68 9.58
N ASP A 102 18.53 -7.34 9.51
CA ASP A 102 18.18 -6.45 10.60
C ASP A 102 16.67 -6.33 10.77
N GLU A 103 16.20 -6.08 11.98
CA GLU A 103 14.79 -5.82 12.25
C GLU A 103 14.32 -4.56 11.51
N ASP A 104 13.22 -4.70 10.78
CA ASP A 104 12.65 -3.66 9.94
C ASP A 104 11.13 -3.80 9.89
N ASN A 105 10.42 -2.72 10.13
CA ASN A 105 8.96 -2.66 10.09
C ASN A 105 8.42 -1.83 8.91
N SER A 106 9.27 -1.40 7.98
CA SER A 106 8.91 -0.49 6.88
C SER A 106 7.75 -1.02 6.02
N TYR A 107 7.63 -2.34 5.88
CA TYR A 107 6.58 -3.01 5.12
C TYR A 107 5.75 -3.96 5.96
N LEU A 108 5.73 -3.76 7.27
CA LEU A 108 4.96 -4.59 8.18
C LEU A 108 3.46 -4.40 7.96
N ASP A 109 2.97 -3.17 7.94
CA ASP A 109 1.56 -2.89 7.73
C ASP A 109 1.20 -3.00 6.24
N SER A 110 0.17 -3.78 5.92
CA SER A 110 -0.23 -4.04 4.54
C SER A 110 -0.70 -2.79 3.81
N GLU A 111 -1.30 -1.83 4.52
CA GLU A 111 -1.74 -0.54 4.01
C GLU A 111 -0.58 0.25 3.39
N THR A 112 0.61 0.18 3.97
CA THR A 112 1.82 0.87 3.46
C THR A 112 2.13 0.46 2.02
N LEU A 113 2.11 -0.84 1.72
CA LEU A 113 2.36 -1.33 0.37
C LEU A 113 1.29 -0.93 -0.63
N HIS A 114 0.02 -0.99 -0.20
CA HIS A 114 -1.10 -0.58 -1.04
C HIS A 114 -1.07 0.91 -1.34
N THR A 115 -0.72 1.73 -0.33
CA THR A 115 -0.53 3.18 -0.49
C THR A 115 0.61 3.49 -1.45
N LEU A 116 1.78 2.86 -1.29
CA LEU A 116 2.92 3.03 -2.20
C LEU A 116 2.58 2.62 -3.64
N ALA A 117 1.92 1.48 -3.81
CA ALA A 117 1.49 1.02 -5.13
C ALA A 117 0.48 1.98 -5.78
N TYR A 118 -0.42 2.57 -5.00
CA TYR A 118 -1.36 3.58 -5.47
C TYR A 118 -0.64 4.86 -5.91
N ILE A 119 0.28 5.38 -5.09
CA ILE A 119 1.08 6.59 -5.40
C ILE A 119 1.85 6.40 -6.70
N ILE A 120 2.63 5.30 -6.82
CA ILE A 120 3.42 5.02 -8.01
C ILE A 120 2.54 4.92 -9.25
N ARG A 121 1.39 4.27 -9.14
CA ARG A 121 0.42 4.14 -10.24
C ARG A 121 -0.19 5.48 -10.62
N ALA A 122 -0.53 6.32 -9.65
CA ALA A 122 -1.08 7.66 -9.88
C ALA A 122 -0.07 8.57 -10.59
N LEU A 123 1.19 8.60 -10.13
CA LEU A 123 2.26 9.37 -10.74
C LEU A 123 2.53 8.90 -12.17
N ARG A 124 2.65 7.59 -12.37
CA ARG A 124 2.84 7.00 -13.72
C ARG A 124 1.67 7.34 -14.64
N SER A 125 0.44 7.14 -14.18
CA SER A 125 -0.76 7.41 -14.98
C SER A 125 -0.89 8.88 -15.34
N CYS A 126 -0.50 9.79 -14.45
CA CYS A 126 -0.48 11.24 -14.72
C CYS A 126 0.34 11.56 -15.97
N ILE A 127 1.53 10.97 -16.10
CA ILE A 127 2.39 11.23 -17.25
C ILE A 127 1.91 10.49 -18.48
N THR A 128 1.62 9.20 -18.37
CA THR A 128 1.26 8.38 -19.53
C THR A 128 -0.08 8.76 -20.17
N SER A 129 -1.02 9.30 -19.40
CA SER A 129 -2.30 9.77 -19.93
C SER A 129 -2.22 11.15 -20.56
N LYS A 130 -1.40 12.05 -20.04
CA LYS A 130 -1.25 13.43 -20.55
C LYS A 130 -0.36 13.50 -21.79
N TYR A 131 0.70 12.70 -21.82
CA TYR A 131 1.74 12.76 -22.85
C TYR A 131 1.90 11.47 -23.67
N PRO A 132 0.80 10.81 -24.07
CA PRO A 132 0.92 9.65 -24.94
C PRO A 132 1.53 10.11 -26.28
N ARG A 133 2.56 9.40 -26.73
CA ARG A 133 3.21 9.66 -28.05
C ARG A 133 3.82 11.07 -28.18
N HIS A 134 4.16 11.75 -27.10
CA HIS A 134 4.92 13.00 -27.16
C HIS A 134 6.38 12.73 -27.44
N LYS A 135 7.01 13.64 -28.19
CA LYS A 135 8.46 13.65 -28.39
C LYS A 135 9.11 14.16 -27.12
N LEU A 136 10.20 13.54 -26.68
CA LEU A 136 10.98 14.03 -25.56
C LEU A 136 12.06 14.99 -26.06
N ALA A 137 12.08 16.21 -25.54
CA ALA A 137 13.10 17.21 -25.80
C ALA A 137 13.83 17.59 -24.52
N SER A 138 15.04 18.15 -24.64
CA SER A 138 15.74 18.76 -23.51
C SER A 138 15.12 20.10 -23.13
N ASP A 139 15.25 20.49 -21.87
CA ASP A 139 14.81 21.79 -21.41
C ASP A 139 15.51 22.91 -22.20
N GLY A 140 14.77 23.98 -22.51
CA GLY A 140 15.26 25.08 -23.32
C GLY A 140 15.22 24.86 -24.83
N THR A 141 14.84 23.68 -25.33
CA THR A 141 14.66 23.44 -26.76
C THR A 141 13.53 24.29 -27.33
N ARG A 142 13.78 24.99 -28.45
CA ARG A 142 12.76 25.75 -29.16
C ARG A 142 11.94 24.85 -30.07
N PHE A 143 10.63 24.91 -29.95
CA PHE A 143 9.68 24.21 -30.83
C PHE A 143 8.46 25.08 -31.08
N GLY A 144 7.80 24.88 -32.21
CA GLY A 144 6.61 25.65 -32.59
C GLY A 144 5.40 25.33 -31.69
N ALA A 145 4.43 26.24 -31.62
CA ALA A 145 3.19 26.01 -30.90
C ALA A 145 2.42 24.80 -31.44
N GLY A 146 1.76 24.05 -30.56
CA GLY A 146 0.95 22.88 -30.92
C GLY A 146 1.75 21.60 -31.23
N GLN A 147 3.07 21.61 -31.07
CA GLN A 147 3.87 20.39 -31.21
C GLN A 147 3.70 19.50 -29.97
N ALA A 148 3.50 18.18 -30.20
CA ALA A 148 3.46 17.18 -29.15
C ALA A 148 4.87 16.90 -28.60
N VAL A 149 5.38 17.79 -27.75
CA VAL A 149 6.71 17.75 -27.15
C VAL A 149 6.56 17.90 -25.64
N VAL A 150 7.35 17.11 -24.90
CA VAL A 150 7.44 17.20 -23.44
C VAL A 150 8.91 17.29 -23.03
N THR A 151 9.20 18.03 -21.96
CA THR A 151 10.55 18.18 -21.42
C THR A 151 10.61 17.69 -19.97
N PRO A 152 11.79 17.38 -19.42
CA PRO A 152 11.94 16.98 -18.02
C PRO A 152 11.31 17.97 -17.03
N SER A 153 11.44 19.28 -17.27
CA SER A 153 10.84 20.31 -16.40
C SER A 153 9.30 20.29 -16.43
N ILE A 154 8.69 20.00 -17.59
CA ILE A 154 7.23 19.85 -17.70
C ILE A 154 6.80 18.60 -16.92
N ILE A 155 7.47 17.46 -17.10
CA ILE A 155 7.18 16.22 -16.37
C ILE A 155 7.32 16.44 -14.86
N ARG A 156 8.39 17.13 -14.44
CA ARG A 156 8.61 17.47 -13.04
C ARG A 156 7.45 18.28 -12.44
N GLY A 157 7.00 19.30 -13.16
CA GLY A 157 5.85 20.12 -12.73
C GLY A 157 4.57 19.31 -12.57
N GLU A 158 4.29 18.40 -13.52
CA GLU A 158 3.12 17.51 -13.46
C GLU A 158 3.17 16.53 -12.30
N LEU A 159 4.34 15.97 -12.02
CA LEU A 159 4.52 15.04 -10.88
C LEU A 159 4.32 15.76 -9.55
N ILE A 160 4.85 17.00 -9.40
CA ILE A 160 4.64 17.82 -8.21
C ILE A 160 3.15 18.14 -8.05
N ALA A 161 2.48 18.59 -9.11
CA ALA A 161 1.05 18.89 -9.08
C ALA A 161 0.20 17.65 -8.75
N MET A 162 0.59 16.45 -9.22
CA MET A 162 -0.10 15.23 -8.86
C MET A 162 0.15 14.86 -7.39
N TYR A 163 1.38 15.03 -6.89
CA TYR A 163 1.71 14.73 -5.50
C TYR A 163 0.93 15.65 -4.54
N THR A 164 0.82 16.96 -4.85
CA THR A 164 -0.03 17.89 -4.09
C THR A 164 -1.49 17.43 -4.05
N LYS A 165 -2.04 16.92 -5.16
CA LYS A 165 -3.39 16.34 -5.17
C LYS A 165 -3.54 15.09 -4.31
N LEU A 166 -2.47 14.31 -4.16
CA LEU A 166 -2.47 13.16 -3.24
C LEU A 166 -2.38 13.62 -1.78
N GLU A 167 -1.66 14.72 -1.52
CA GLU A 167 -1.61 15.36 -0.20
C GLU A 167 -2.98 15.95 0.19
N ASP A 168 -3.67 16.64 -0.72
CA ASP A 168 -5.05 17.12 -0.51
C ASP A 168 -6.02 15.99 -0.13
N LYS A 169 -5.73 14.75 -0.56
CA LYS A 169 -6.49 13.54 -0.20
C LYS A 169 -5.98 12.86 1.07
N ALA A 170 -5.00 13.42 1.74
CA ALA A 170 -4.33 12.84 2.91
C ALA A 170 -3.74 11.43 2.66
N ILE A 171 -3.33 11.14 1.42
CA ILE A 171 -2.66 9.88 1.05
C ILE A 171 -1.15 9.98 1.27
N VAL A 172 -0.61 11.17 1.11
CA VAL A 172 0.81 11.51 1.30
C VAL A 172 0.94 12.79 2.12
N GLU A 173 2.14 13.08 2.57
CA GLU A 173 2.50 14.28 3.30
C GLU A 173 3.75 14.92 2.68
N ASN A 174 4.00 16.19 3.03
CA ASN A 174 5.24 16.92 2.70
C ASN A 174 5.49 17.10 1.19
N ALA A 175 4.51 17.62 0.44
CA ALA A 175 4.66 17.89 -1.00
C ALA A 175 5.83 18.82 -1.32
N ASP A 176 6.14 19.78 -0.44
CA ASP A 176 7.31 20.65 -0.60
C ASP A 176 8.64 19.87 -0.54
N LEU A 177 8.71 18.89 0.36
CA LEU A 177 9.88 18.02 0.49
C LEU A 177 10.03 17.10 -0.75
N PHE A 178 8.90 16.57 -1.23
CA PHE A 178 8.87 15.81 -2.48
C PHE A 178 9.36 16.67 -3.64
N ALA A 179 8.82 17.88 -3.80
CA ALA A 179 9.23 18.83 -4.84
C ALA A 179 10.73 19.17 -4.77
N LYS A 180 11.26 19.34 -3.56
CA LYS A 180 12.68 19.65 -3.34
C LYS A 180 13.62 18.55 -3.81
N TYR A 181 13.27 17.30 -3.54
CA TYR A 181 14.13 16.14 -3.84
C TYR A 181 13.79 15.41 -5.14
N LEU A 182 12.69 15.76 -5.80
CA LEU A 182 12.33 15.17 -7.09
C LEU A 182 13.33 15.56 -8.16
N ILE A 183 14.01 14.59 -8.70
CA ILE A 183 14.92 14.72 -9.84
C ILE A 183 14.22 14.12 -11.06
N VAL A 184 14.13 14.89 -12.13
CA VAL A 184 13.62 14.45 -13.43
C VAL A 184 14.61 14.91 -14.48
N GLU A 185 15.29 13.97 -15.10
CA GLU A 185 16.31 14.25 -16.10
C GLU A 185 16.21 13.26 -17.25
N ARG A 186 16.72 13.67 -18.39
CA ARG A 186 16.78 12.84 -19.56
C ARG A 186 17.89 11.79 -19.38
N ASN A 187 17.61 10.53 -19.70
CA ASN A 187 18.63 9.50 -19.61
C ASN A 187 19.80 9.83 -20.57
N LYS A 188 21.02 9.66 -20.08
CA LYS A 188 22.24 9.99 -20.87
C LYS A 188 22.52 8.96 -21.95
N ASP A 189 22.21 7.70 -21.69
CA ASP A 189 22.48 6.58 -22.61
C ASP A 189 21.35 6.36 -23.61
N ASP A 190 20.11 6.70 -23.23
CA ASP A 190 18.94 6.64 -24.11
C ASP A 190 18.17 7.97 -24.05
N PRO A 191 18.43 8.89 -25.01
CA PRO A 191 17.78 10.19 -25.03
C PRO A 191 16.25 10.16 -25.19
N ASN A 192 15.66 9.01 -25.45
CA ASN A 192 14.19 8.85 -25.51
C ASN A 192 13.57 8.45 -24.18
N ARG A 193 14.34 8.42 -23.10
CA ARG A 193 13.91 8.12 -21.73
C ARG A 193 14.12 9.29 -20.77
N VAL A 194 13.21 9.37 -19.83
CA VAL A 194 13.26 10.20 -18.62
C VAL A 194 13.17 9.30 -17.40
#